data_a094fd508b8abc44a12585add95f491c
#
_entry.id   a094fd508b8abc44a12585add95f491c
#
_cell.length_a   1.000
_cell.length_b   1.000
_cell.length_c   1.000
_cell.angle_alpha   90.00
_cell.angle_beta   90.00
_cell.angle_gamma   90.00
#
_symmetry.space_group_name_H-M   'P 1'
#
loop_
_entity.id
_entity.type
_entity.pdbx_description
1 polymer ?
#
loop_
_entity_poly.entity_id
_entity_poly.type
_entity_poly.pdbx_seq_one_letter_code
_entity_poly.pdbx_strand_id
1 'polypeptide(L)'
;MVADAATGELVGAARRRFLLPLALAQFICSFAGSNMNVMINDISEDLDTTVKGVQTAITLFLLTMAILMIPGSKLTDRWGRKRCFNGGLLLYGIGALLSAVAPGLGILILGNSIFEGVGTALLIPPVYILTTLAFDDLTSRARAFGVISGLGGIGAAAGPLIGGLITTAISWRAAFLFQAAVVGLIILLGRQIVDPLAPDPTRPFDVVGAILSAVGMFFVVFGILQADVNLALTAACLALGVVLLAGFFLYIRARERQGKEALLSTRLFRNRVSNLGLVTQNMQWLVLMGTSFVVAVFLQTVRGYSAIGTG
;
A
#
# COMPACT_ATOMS: atom_id res chain seq x y z
N MET A 1 -8.38 43.57 3.65
CA MET A 1 -8.50 42.79 2.37
C MET A 1 -7.18 42.32 1.80
N VAL A 2 -6.11 43.13 1.73
CA VAL A 2 -4.80 42.68 1.21
C VAL A 2 -4.06 41.77 2.21
N ALA A 3 -4.15 42.00 3.51
CA ALA A 3 -3.54 41.18 4.55
C ALA A 3 -4.20 39.78 4.66
N ASP A 4 -5.51 39.70 4.40
CA ASP A 4 -6.26 38.42 4.41
C ASP A 4 -5.91 37.53 3.23
N ALA A 5 -5.64 38.09 2.06
CA ALA A 5 -5.19 37.32 0.88
C ALA A 5 -3.80 36.74 1.08
N ALA A 6 -2.86 37.52 1.64
CA ALA A 6 -1.49 37.03 1.93
C ALA A 6 -1.46 35.91 3.01
N THR A 7 -2.31 36.04 4.04
CA THR A 7 -2.46 35.01 5.07
C THR A 7 -3.09 33.73 4.50
N GLY A 8 -4.10 33.87 3.64
CA GLY A 8 -4.73 32.74 2.93
C GLY A 8 -3.77 32.01 1.98
N GLU A 9 -2.91 32.72 1.27
CA GLU A 9 -1.86 32.13 0.41
C GLU A 9 -0.79 31.40 1.20
N LEU A 10 -0.34 31.97 2.33
CA LEU A 10 0.63 31.30 3.22
C LEU A 10 0.07 30.02 3.84
N VAL A 11 -1.20 30.04 4.26
CA VAL A 11 -1.89 28.83 4.76
C VAL A 11 -2.04 27.80 3.64
N GLY A 12 -2.37 28.23 2.43
CA GLY A 12 -2.46 27.36 1.25
C GLY A 12 -1.12 26.72 0.87
N ALA A 13 -0.04 27.48 0.90
CA ALA A 13 1.32 27.01 0.62
C ALA A 13 1.81 26.01 1.69
N ALA A 14 1.55 26.27 2.97
CA ALA A 14 1.88 25.37 4.06
C ALA A 14 1.11 24.04 3.95
N ARG A 15 -0.19 24.09 3.63
CA ARG A 15 -1.01 22.89 3.39
C ARG A 15 -0.53 22.07 2.20
N ARG A 16 -0.12 22.71 1.10
CA ARG A 16 0.46 22.02 -0.07
C ARG A 16 1.79 21.35 0.27
N ARG A 17 2.68 22.03 1.00
CA ARG A 17 3.97 21.47 1.45
C ARG A 17 3.80 20.26 2.36
N PHE A 18 2.76 20.24 3.17
CA PHE A 18 2.42 19.09 4.01
C PHE A 18 1.83 17.93 3.20
N LEU A 19 0.92 18.20 2.28
CA LEU A 19 0.16 17.20 1.54
C LEU A 19 1.01 16.52 0.45
N LEU A 20 1.92 17.25 -0.20
CA LEU A 20 2.71 16.76 -1.33
C LEU A 20 3.51 15.49 -1.00
N PRO A 21 4.32 15.40 0.08
CA PRO A 21 5.06 14.18 0.39
C PRO A 21 4.13 13.00 0.73
N LEU A 22 2.97 13.24 1.35
CA LEU A 22 1.98 12.20 1.64
C LEU A 22 1.34 11.66 0.37
N ALA A 23 1.01 12.53 -0.56
CA ALA A 23 0.42 12.16 -1.84
C ALA A 23 1.44 11.45 -2.77
N LEU A 24 2.70 11.89 -2.77
CA LEU A 24 3.79 11.18 -3.46
C LEU A 24 4.10 9.81 -2.84
N ALA A 25 3.95 9.67 -1.52
CA ALA A 25 4.07 8.36 -0.86
C ALA A 25 2.97 7.41 -1.33
N GLN A 26 1.74 7.88 -1.47
CA GLN A 26 0.66 7.08 -2.03
C GLN A 26 0.90 6.72 -3.51
N PHE A 27 1.42 7.68 -4.30
CA PHE A 27 1.83 7.45 -5.68
C PHE A 27 2.84 6.31 -5.78
N ILE A 28 3.94 6.36 -5.02
CA ILE A 28 5.02 5.36 -5.15
C ILE A 28 4.57 3.97 -4.68
N CYS A 29 3.74 3.88 -3.64
CA CYS A 29 3.16 2.60 -3.19
C CYS A 29 2.28 1.96 -4.27
N SER A 30 1.46 2.76 -4.96
CA SER A 30 0.59 2.28 -6.04
C SER A 30 1.39 1.94 -7.30
N PHE A 31 2.43 2.73 -7.61
CA PHE A 31 3.37 2.48 -8.69
C PHE A 31 4.07 1.12 -8.52
N ALA A 32 4.59 0.83 -7.32
CA ALA A 32 5.25 -0.44 -7.02
C ALA A 32 4.33 -1.65 -7.23
N GLY A 33 3.06 -1.53 -6.85
CA GLY A 33 2.08 -2.60 -7.01
C GLY A 33 1.75 -2.93 -8.47
N SER A 34 2.12 -2.09 -9.43
CA SER A 34 1.74 -2.26 -10.84
C SER A 34 2.93 -2.35 -11.80
N ASN A 35 4.07 -1.71 -11.53
CA ASN A 35 5.18 -1.60 -12.47
C ASN A 35 5.85 -2.95 -12.80
N MET A 36 5.97 -3.86 -11.82
CA MET A 36 6.61 -5.17 -12.05
C MET A 36 5.88 -6.04 -13.06
N ASN A 37 4.57 -5.84 -13.23
CA ASN A 37 3.78 -6.65 -14.15
C ASN A 37 4.24 -6.53 -15.62
N VAL A 38 4.80 -5.39 -16.02
CA VAL A 38 5.30 -5.17 -17.39
C VAL A 38 6.76 -5.58 -17.57
N MET A 39 7.47 -5.83 -16.48
CA MET A 39 8.89 -6.19 -16.47
C MET A 39 9.14 -7.70 -16.25
N ILE A 40 8.08 -8.50 -16.16
CA ILE A 40 8.17 -9.92 -15.77
C ILE A 40 9.13 -10.69 -16.68
N ASN A 41 9.04 -10.50 -17.99
CA ASN A 41 9.86 -11.20 -18.98
C ASN A 41 11.33 -10.76 -18.86
N ASP A 42 11.59 -9.44 -18.87
CA ASP A 42 12.94 -8.88 -18.76
C ASP A 42 13.64 -9.33 -17.46
N ILE A 43 12.91 -9.36 -16.33
CA ILE A 43 13.43 -9.85 -15.06
C ILE A 43 13.70 -11.35 -15.12
N SER A 44 12.80 -12.13 -15.72
CA SER A 44 12.95 -13.59 -15.77
C SER A 44 14.15 -14.01 -16.64
N GLU A 45 14.39 -13.32 -17.74
CA GLU A 45 15.53 -13.55 -18.62
C GLU A 45 16.85 -13.13 -17.96
N ASP A 46 16.91 -11.91 -17.40
CA ASP A 46 18.13 -11.36 -16.83
C ASP A 46 18.58 -12.04 -15.52
N LEU A 47 17.63 -12.56 -14.72
CA LEU A 47 17.93 -13.29 -13.48
C LEU A 47 17.99 -14.84 -13.67
N ASP A 48 17.95 -15.32 -14.91
CA ASP A 48 17.92 -16.75 -15.23
C ASP A 48 16.88 -17.52 -14.38
N THR A 49 15.65 -16.97 -14.35
CA THR A 49 14.55 -17.54 -13.57
C THR A 49 13.29 -17.70 -14.41
N THR A 50 12.21 -18.20 -13.82
CA THR A 50 10.96 -18.40 -14.53
C THR A 50 10.02 -17.20 -14.35
N VAL A 51 9.14 -16.97 -15.33
CA VAL A 51 8.02 -16.02 -15.23
C VAL A 51 7.22 -16.25 -13.93
N LYS A 52 6.98 -17.53 -13.57
CA LYS A 52 6.31 -17.90 -12.33
C LYS A 52 7.10 -17.47 -11.07
N GLY A 53 8.43 -17.52 -11.13
CA GLY A 53 9.30 -17.02 -10.05
C GLY A 53 9.10 -15.53 -9.81
N VAL A 54 9.10 -14.73 -10.88
CA VAL A 54 8.86 -13.28 -10.80
C VAL A 54 7.43 -12.97 -10.32
N GLN A 55 6.42 -13.68 -10.81
CA GLN A 55 5.04 -13.58 -10.34
C GLN A 55 4.93 -13.91 -8.85
N THR A 56 5.73 -14.85 -8.35
CA THR A 56 5.80 -15.14 -6.91
C THR A 56 6.32 -13.94 -6.12
N ALA A 57 7.33 -13.24 -6.63
CA ALA A 57 7.82 -12.01 -5.98
C ALA A 57 6.73 -10.93 -5.89
N ILE A 58 5.96 -10.69 -6.98
CA ILE A 58 4.83 -9.75 -6.99
C ILE A 58 3.77 -10.17 -5.97
N THR A 59 3.42 -11.44 -5.97
CA THR A 59 2.45 -12.02 -5.05
C THR A 59 2.86 -11.84 -3.59
N LEU A 60 4.13 -12.13 -3.28
CA LEU A 60 4.68 -11.99 -1.93
C LEU A 60 4.74 -10.52 -1.48
N PHE A 61 4.97 -9.57 -2.40
CA PHE A 61 4.87 -8.14 -2.10
C PHE A 61 3.47 -7.77 -1.61
N LEU A 62 2.44 -8.11 -2.40
CA LEU A 62 1.05 -7.82 -2.07
C LEU A 62 0.62 -8.51 -0.77
N LEU A 63 1.06 -9.75 -0.58
CA LEU A 63 0.79 -10.53 0.62
C LEU A 63 1.43 -9.88 1.85
N THR A 64 2.73 -9.55 1.80
CA THR A 64 3.46 -8.89 2.89
C THR A 64 2.80 -7.57 3.28
N MET A 65 2.45 -6.75 2.28
CA MET A 65 1.73 -5.50 2.50
C MET A 65 0.38 -5.74 3.19
N ALA A 66 -0.42 -6.67 2.70
CA ALA A 66 -1.77 -6.92 3.22
C ALA A 66 -1.76 -7.44 4.67
N ILE A 67 -0.90 -8.40 4.99
CA ILE A 67 -0.83 -8.99 6.35
C ILE A 67 -0.30 -8.01 7.40
N LEU A 68 0.56 -7.09 7.00
CA LEU A 68 1.21 -6.14 7.92
C LEU A 68 0.49 -4.79 8.00
N MET A 69 -0.50 -4.50 7.16
CA MET A 69 -1.18 -3.20 7.13
C MET A 69 -1.90 -2.89 8.46
N ILE A 70 -2.62 -3.85 9.04
CA ILE A 70 -3.33 -3.66 10.31
C ILE A 70 -2.35 -3.53 11.48
N PRO A 71 -1.38 -4.45 11.68
CA PRO A 71 -0.34 -4.28 12.70
C PRO A 71 0.46 -3.00 12.53
N GLY A 72 0.85 -2.66 11.29
CA GLY A 72 1.58 -1.44 10.95
C GLY A 72 0.83 -0.18 11.34
N SER A 73 -0.49 -0.14 11.11
CA SER A 73 -1.34 0.98 11.52
C SER A 73 -1.29 1.21 13.05
N LYS A 74 -1.36 0.15 13.86
CA LYS A 74 -1.26 0.27 15.32
C LYS A 74 0.13 0.69 15.80
N LEU A 75 1.17 0.32 15.08
CA LEU A 75 2.52 0.74 15.39
C LEU A 75 2.69 2.27 15.31
N THR A 76 1.92 2.93 14.43
CA THR A 76 1.94 4.39 14.28
C THR A 76 1.51 5.13 15.54
N ASP A 77 0.59 4.58 16.31
CA ASP A 77 0.14 5.17 17.57
C ASP A 77 1.23 5.12 18.64
N ARG A 78 2.02 4.02 18.67
CA ARG A 78 3.07 3.77 19.65
C ARG A 78 4.37 4.49 19.32
N TRP A 79 4.81 4.40 18.06
CA TRP A 79 6.09 4.95 17.60
C TRP A 79 6.00 6.38 17.09
N GLY A 80 4.79 6.86 16.78
CA GLY A 80 4.52 8.15 16.15
C GLY A 80 4.39 8.02 14.63
N ARG A 81 3.47 8.78 14.06
CA ARG A 81 3.10 8.71 12.63
C ARG A 81 4.26 9.11 11.74
N LYS A 82 4.96 10.21 12.08
CA LYS A 82 6.13 10.67 11.33
C LYS A 82 7.28 9.66 11.36
N ARG A 83 7.52 9.01 12.50
CA ARG A 83 8.58 8.00 12.60
C ARG A 83 8.25 6.77 11.75
N CYS A 84 7.01 6.28 11.80
CA CYS A 84 6.56 5.18 10.98
C CYS A 84 6.59 5.53 9.49
N PHE A 85 6.18 6.75 9.12
CA PHE A 85 6.27 7.26 7.75
C PHE A 85 7.71 7.24 7.24
N ASN A 86 8.64 7.84 7.98
CA ASN A 86 10.06 7.88 7.60
C ASN A 86 10.70 6.50 7.62
N GLY A 87 10.37 5.65 8.61
CA GLY A 87 10.84 4.27 8.69
C GLY A 87 10.34 3.43 7.53
N GLY A 88 9.07 3.60 7.15
CA GLY A 88 8.48 2.97 5.97
C GLY A 88 9.17 3.39 4.67
N LEU A 89 9.42 4.70 4.49
CA LEU A 89 10.18 5.22 3.35
C LEU A 89 11.61 4.67 3.29
N LEU A 90 12.28 4.60 4.44
CA LEU A 90 13.65 4.07 4.50
C LEU A 90 13.69 2.59 4.12
N LEU A 91 12.80 1.78 4.71
CA LEU A 91 12.69 0.35 4.37
C LEU A 91 12.35 0.16 2.89
N TYR A 92 11.38 0.90 2.39
CA TYR A 92 11.01 0.88 0.98
C TYR A 92 12.20 1.24 0.07
N GLY A 93 12.90 2.34 0.37
CA GLY A 93 14.05 2.78 -0.41
C GLY A 93 15.20 1.77 -0.40
N ILE A 94 15.49 1.14 0.76
CA ILE A 94 16.45 0.04 0.85
C ILE A 94 15.99 -1.15 -0.02
N GLY A 95 14.70 -1.50 0.04
CA GLY A 95 14.12 -2.55 -0.79
C GLY A 95 14.28 -2.29 -2.28
N ALA A 96 13.96 -1.07 -2.73
CA ALA A 96 14.13 -0.65 -4.11
C ALA A 96 15.60 -0.71 -4.57
N LEU A 97 16.54 -0.27 -3.74
CA LEU A 97 17.98 -0.38 -4.04
C LEU A 97 18.45 -1.83 -4.10
N LEU A 98 18.01 -2.69 -3.17
CA LEU A 98 18.33 -4.12 -3.20
C LEU A 98 17.77 -4.78 -4.46
N SER A 99 16.54 -4.44 -4.84
CA SER A 99 15.93 -4.94 -6.07
C SER A 99 16.67 -4.48 -7.32
N ALA A 100 17.13 -3.23 -7.35
CA ALA A 100 17.90 -2.68 -8.46
C ALA A 100 19.25 -3.40 -8.69
N VAL A 101 19.89 -3.89 -7.63
CA VAL A 101 21.18 -4.59 -7.70
C VAL A 101 21.04 -6.10 -7.54
N ALA A 102 19.83 -6.64 -7.60
CA ALA A 102 19.58 -8.06 -7.36
C ALA A 102 20.32 -8.95 -8.38
N PRO A 103 21.18 -9.86 -7.91
CA PRO A 103 21.87 -10.83 -8.77
C PRO A 103 21.04 -12.08 -9.08
N GLY A 104 19.86 -12.20 -8.47
CA GLY A 104 18.98 -13.35 -8.62
C GLY A 104 17.66 -13.15 -7.88
N LEU A 105 16.70 -14.05 -8.13
CA LEU A 105 15.34 -14.00 -7.62
C LEU A 105 15.25 -13.86 -6.09
N GLY A 106 16.15 -14.50 -5.34
CA GLY A 106 16.12 -14.45 -3.86
C GLY A 106 16.34 -13.04 -3.31
N ILE A 107 17.29 -12.28 -3.87
CA ILE A 107 17.53 -10.87 -3.47
C ILE A 107 16.41 -9.96 -3.97
N LEU A 108 15.86 -10.22 -5.16
CA LEU A 108 14.68 -9.51 -5.65
C LEU A 108 13.49 -9.70 -4.70
N ILE A 109 13.21 -10.92 -4.26
CA ILE A 109 12.16 -11.20 -3.27
C ILE A 109 12.44 -10.50 -1.95
N LEU A 110 13.67 -10.53 -1.47
CA LEU A 110 14.05 -9.83 -0.24
C LEU A 110 13.81 -8.32 -0.38
N GLY A 111 14.28 -7.70 -1.46
CA GLY A 111 14.16 -6.27 -1.72
C GLY A 111 12.69 -5.87 -1.95
N ASN A 112 12.09 -6.36 -3.01
CA ASN A 112 10.75 -5.96 -3.42
C ASN A 112 9.68 -6.53 -2.47
N SER A 113 9.66 -7.86 -2.23
CA SER A 113 8.53 -8.45 -1.52
C SER A 113 8.58 -8.20 -0.02
N ILE A 114 9.76 -8.27 0.60
CA ILE A 114 9.87 -8.11 2.05
C ILE A 114 10.08 -6.63 2.41
N PHE A 115 11.19 -6.01 1.96
CA PHE A 115 11.51 -4.63 2.37
C PHE A 115 10.51 -3.61 1.84
N GLU A 116 10.18 -3.61 0.55
CA GLU A 116 9.17 -2.68 0.02
C GLU A 116 7.77 -3.01 0.52
N GLY A 117 7.41 -4.29 0.68
CA GLY A 117 6.12 -4.71 1.24
C GLY A 117 5.92 -4.26 2.69
N VAL A 118 6.92 -4.47 3.57
CA VAL A 118 6.92 -3.97 4.95
C VAL A 118 6.93 -2.44 4.97
N GLY A 119 7.77 -1.83 4.13
CA GLY A 119 7.85 -0.38 3.99
C GLY A 119 6.49 0.22 3.63
N THR A 120 5.80 -0.35 2.64
CA THR A 120 4.46 0.07 2.22
C THR A 120 3.42 -0.09 3.33
N ALA A 121 3.44 -1.19 4.08
CA ALA A 121 2.53 -1.43 5.19
C ALA A 121 2.72 -0.43 6.35
N LEU A 122 3.95 0.07 6.56
CA LEU A 122 4.24 1.12 7.54
C LEU A 122 3.99 2.52 7.01
N LEU A 123 3.99 2.71 5.68
CA LEU A 123 3.90 4.01 5.02
C LEU A 123 2.45 4.45 4.80
N ILE A 124 1.58 3.56 4.36
CA ILE A 124 0.20 3.90 4.00
C ILE A 124 -0.63 4.40 5.20
N PRO A 125 -0.68 3.73 6.37
CA PRO A 125 -1.51 4.19 7.48
C PRO A 125 -1.16 5.61 7.96
N PRO A 126 0.11 5.99 8.18
CA PRO A 126 0.47 7.37 8.53
C PRO A 126 0.00 8.41 7.53
N VAL A 127 -0.01 8.12 6.22
CA VAL A 127 -0.49 9.05 5.18
C VAL A 127 -1.93 9.47 5.48
N TYR A 128 -2.81 8.53 5.75
CA TYR A 128 -4.22 8.82 6.03
C TYR A 128 -4.44 9.43 7.43
N ILE A 129 -3.71 8.94 8.44
CA ILE A 129 -3.83 9.46 9.81
C ILE A 129 -3.33 10.90 9.90
N LEU A 130 -2.14 11.21 9.37
CA LEU A 130 -1.58 12.56 9.36
C LEU A 130 -2.48 13.52 8.59
N THR A 131 -3.05 13.09 7.45
CA THR A 131 -4.03 13.90 6.70
C THR A 131 -5.28 14.17 7.53
N THR A 132 -5.81 13.16 8.23
CA THR A 132 -6.99 13.32 9.10
C THR A 132 -6.73 14.33 10.22
N LEU A 133 -5.53 14.30 10.81
CA LEU A 133 -5.14 15.18 11.90
C LEU A 133 -4.78 16.62 11.47
N ALA A 134 -4.34 16.78 10.22
CA ALA A 134 -3.93 18.09 9.70
C ALA A 134 -5.08 18.90 9.09
N PHE A 135 -6.20 18.28 8.77
CA PHE A 135 -7.37 18.92 8.16
C PHE A 135 -8.60 18.72 9.04
N ASP A 136 -8.98 19.74 9.80
CA ASP A 136 -10.06 19.68 10.79
C ASP A 136 -11.45 19.69 10.15
N ASP A 137 -11.64 20.49 9.09
CA ASP A 137 -12.92 20.57 8.41
C ASP A 137 -13.14 19.47 7.37
N LEU A 138 -14.38 19.01 7.23
CA LEU A 138 -14.76 17.90 6.37
C LEU A 138 -14.43 18.15 4.89
N THR A 139 -14.60 19.38 4.42
CA THR A 139 -14.39 19.75 3.01
C THR A 139 -12.91 19.74 2.64
N SER A 140 -12.06 20.35 3.47
CA SER A 140 -10.60 20.34 3.27
C SER A 140 -10.04 18.93 3.39
N ARG A 141 -10.54 18.13 4.34
CA ARG A 141 -10.15 16.72 4.50
C ARG A 141 -10.54 15.87 3.29
N ALA A 142 -11.75 16.04 2.77
CA ALA A 142 -12.22 15.35 1.56
C ALA A 142 -11.36 15.73 0.34
N ARG A 143 -11.00 17.00 0.18
CA ARG A 143 -10.08 17.45 -0.89
C ARG A 143 -8.69 16.84 -0.73
N ALA A 144 -8.14 16.80 0.47
CA ALA A 144 -6.84 16.22 0.75
C ALA A 144 -6.82 14.70 0.42
N PHE A 145 -7.84 13.96 0.84
CA PHE A 145 -8.01 12.56 0.47
C PHE A 145 -8.20 12.37 -1.04
N GLY A 146 -8.93 13.27 -1.70
CA GLY A 146 -9.06 13.27 -3.15
C GLY A 146 -7.71 13.39 -3.87
N VAL A 147 -6.82 14.28 -3.40
CA VAL A 147 -5.46 14.43 -3.95
C VAL A 147 -4.62 13.17 -3.71
N ILE A 148 -4.63 12.62 -2.49
CA ILE A 148 -3.89 11.40 -2.15
C ILE A 148 -4.37 10.21 -2.99
N SER A 149 -5.67 9.99 -3.05
CA SER A 149 -6.26 8.89 -3.83
C SER A 149 -6.06 9.09 -5.33
N GLY A 150 -6.15 10.33 -5.81
CA GLY A 150 -5.88 10.69 -7.21
C GLY A 150 -4.44 10.37 -7.61
N LEU A 151 -3.44 10.76 -6.77
CA LEU A 151 -2.05 10.40 -7.01
C LEU A 151 -1.82 8.89 -6.89
N GLY A 152 -2.54 8.20 -6.01
CA GLY A 152 -2.54 6.74 -5.97
C GLY A 152 -3.02 6.11 -7.27
N GLY A 153 -4.13 6.60 -7.82
CA GLY A 153 -4.64 6.16 -9.12
C GLY A 153 -3.66 6.45 -10.27
N ILE A 154 -3.09 7.66 -10.29
CA ILE A 154 -2.04 8.02 -11.26
C ILE A 154 -0.83 7.10 -11.09
N GLY A 155 -0.41 6.77 -9.87
CA GLY A 155 0.70 5.85 -9.60
C GLY A 155 0.44 4.45 -10.17
N ALA A 156 -0.76 3.92 -9.95
CA ALA A 156 -1.16 2.62 -10.48
C ALA A 156 -1.17 2.58 -12.02
N ALA A 157 -1.66 3.64 -12.67
CA ALA A 157 -1.66 3.76 -14.13
C ALA A 157 -0.25 4.04 -14.69
N ALA A 158 0.54 4.87 -14.00
CA ALA A 158 1.90 5.23 -14.40
C ALA A 158 2.89 4.05 -14.24
N GLY A 159 2.58 3.07 -13.38
CA GLY A 159 3.43 1.91 -13.17
C GLY A 159 3.76 1.18 -14.47
N PRO A 160 2.80 0.64 -15.20
CA PRO A 160 3.06 0.00 -16.48
C PRO A 160 3.66 0.94 -17.52
N LEU A 161 3.19 2.19 -17.60
CA LEU A 161 3.64 3.15 -18.60
C LEU A 161 5.09 3.59 -18.36
N ILE A 162 5.38 4.16 -17.19
CA ILE A 162 6.72 4.64 -16.84
C ILE A 162 7.67 3.46 -16.62
N GLY A 163 7.21 2.41 -15.92
CA GLY A 163 7.99 1.19 -15.70
C GLY A 163 8.38 0.52 -17.00
N GLY A 164 7.44 0.35 -17.93
CA GLY A 164 7.68 -0.20 -19.27
C GLY A 164 8.62 0.68 -20.10
N LEU A 165 8.43 2.01 -20.10
CA LEU A 165 9.30 2.94 -20.82
C LEU A 165 10.74 2.89 -20.30
N ILE A 166 10.94 2.93 -18.97
CA ILE A 166 12.28 2.86 -18.36
C ILE A 166 12.93 1.51 -18.67
N THR A 167 12.17 0.43 -18.58
CA THR A 167 12.68 -0.92 -18.84
C THR A 167 13.13 -1.08 -20.29
N THR A 168 12.31 -0.62 -21.23
CA THR A 168 12.65 -0.69 -22.67
C THR A 168 13.81 0.24 -23.04
N ALA A 169 13.88 1.43 -22.44
CA ALA A 169 14.91 2.42 -22.79
C ALA A 169 16.27 2.16 -22.10
N ILE A 170 16.26 1.57 -20.90
CA ILE A 170 17.45 1.42 -20.07
C ILE A 170 17.57 -0.02 -19.53
N SER A 171 16.75 -0.37 -18.54
CA SER A 171 16.64 -1.72 -17.95
C SER A 171 15.56 -1.75 -16.86
N TRP A 172 15.07 -2.93 -16.49
CA TRP A 172 14.17 -3.10 -15.38
C TRP A 172 14.78 -2.65 -14.02
N ARG A 173 16.11 -2.74 -13.86
CA ARG A 173 16.83 -2.24 -12.68
C ARG A 173 16.70 -0.74 -12.52
N ALA A 174 16.69 0.00 -13.61
CA ALA A 174 16.51 1.45 -13.60
C ALA A 174 15.12 1.86 -13.09
N ALA A 175 14.09 1.03 -13.28
CA ALA A 175 12.76 1.29 -12.72
C ALA A 175 12.76 1.22 -11.17
N PHE A 176 13.54 0.34 -10.57
CA PHE A 176 13.74 0.32 -9.11
C PHE A 176 14.60 1.49 -8.61
N LEU A 177 15.63 1.89 -9.38
CA LEU A 177 16.39 3.12 -9.06
C LEU A 177 15.51 4.37 -9.13
N PHE A 178 14.61 4.45 -10.10
CA PHE A 178 13.60 5.51 -10.16
C PHE A 178 12.74 5.53 -8.89
N GLN A 179 12.27 4.38 -8.41
CA GLN A 179 11.52 4.29 -7.15
C GLN A 179 12.36 4.80 -5.98
N ALA A 180 13.62 4.37 -5.86
CA ALA A 180 14.52 4.83 -4.80
C ALA A 180 14.75 6.34 -4.86
N ALA A 181 14.89 6.92 -6.06
CA ALA A 181 15.02 8.36 -6.24
C ALA A 181 13.76 9.12 -5.80
N VAL A 182 12.57 8.63 -6.17
CA VAL A 182 11.29 9.22 -5.74
C VAL A 182 11.16 9.14 -4.21
N VAL A 183 11.51 8.01 -3.60
CA VAL A 183 11.53 7.87 -2.13
C VAL A 183 12.49 8.86 -1.49
N GLY A 184 13.70 9.03 -2.04
CA GLY A 184 14.65 10.06 -1.60
C GLY A 184 14.06 11.47 -1.64
N LEU A 185 13.35 11.80 -2.73
CA LEU A 185 12.63 13.07 -2.86
C LEU A 185 11.53 13.20 -1.79
N ILE A 186 10.75 12.15 -1.54
CA ILE A 186 9.71 12.16 -0.51
C ILE A 186 10.32 12.38 0.87
N ILE A 187 11.44 11.73 1.21
CA ILE A 187 12.16 11.94 2.47
C ILE A 187 12.58 13.40 2.62
N LEU A 188 13.13 14.01 1.57
CA LEU A 188 13.54 15.41 1.59
C LEU A 188 12.35 16.35 1.82
N LEU A 189 11.26 16.17 1.08
CA LEU A 189 10.03 16.95 1.23
C LEU A 189 9.34 16.69 2.57
N GLY A 190 9.37 15.45 3.04
CA GLY A 190 8.74 15.00 4.28
C GLY A 190 9.40 15.50 5.57
N ARG A 191 10.59 16.10 5.50
CA ARG A 191 11.27 16.70 6.66
C ARG A 191 10.40 17.72 7.39
N GLN A 192 9.55 18.44 6.65
CA GLN A 192 8.65 19.50 7.17
C GLN A 192 7.36 18.94 7.79
N ILE A 193 7.08 17.63 7.64
CA ILE A 193 5.91 17.03 8.28
C ILE A 193 6.11 17.09 9.80
N VAL A 194 5.14 17.65 10.49
CA VAL A 194 5.07 17.67 11.96
C VAL A 194 3.98 16.69 12.38
N ASP A 195 4.30 15.77 13.29
CA ASP A 195 3.30 14.90 13.91
C ASP A 195 2.59 15.71 15.00
N PRO A 196 1.27 15.97 14.87
CA PRO A 196 0.55 16.79 15.84
C PRO A 196 0.34 16.10 17.18
N LEU A 197 0.53 14.77 17.23
CA LEU A 197 0.37 13.98 18.45
C LEU A 197 1.69 13.33 18.85
N ALA A 198 2.08 13.48 20.10
CA ALA A 198 3.24 12.80 20.63
C ALA A 198 3.08 11.26 20.56
N PRO A 199 4.15 10.53 20.25
CA PRO A 199 4.13 9.07 20.35
C PRO A 199 3.90 8.64 21.79
N ASP A 200 3.13 7.57 21.97
CA ASP A 200 2.87 6.99 23.29
C ASP A 200 3.49 5.58 23.40
N PRO A 201 4.74 5.46 23.85
CA PRO A 201 5.41 4.17 23.98
C PRO A 201 4.75 3.26 25.03
N THR A 202 3.94 3.83 25.92
CA THR A 202 3.26 3.08 27.00
C THR A 202 2.04 2.33 26.49
N ARG A 203 1.53 2.68 25.33
CA ARG A 203 0.38 1.97 24.73
C ARG A 203 0.71 0.50 24.51
N PRO A 204 -0.10 -0.40 25.09
CA PRO A 204 0.09 -1.83 24.88
C PRO A 204 -0.15 -2.21 23.41
N PHE A 205 0.80 -2.97 22.85
CA PHE A 205 0.63 -3.54 21.51
C PHE A 205 0.01 -4.93 21.61
N ASP A 206 -1.08 -5.14 20.91
CA ASP A 206 -1.79 -6.41 20.89
C ASP A 206 -1.10 -7.42 19.95
N VAL A 207 -0.05 -8.06 20.42
CA VAL A 207 0.75 -9.02 19.63
C VAL A 207 -0.12 -10.21 19.18
N VAL A 208 -0.99 -10.72 20.05
CA VAL A 208 -1.85 -11.88 19.70
C VAL A 208 -2.84 -11.50 18.62
N GLY A 209 -3.51 -10.35 18.76
CA GLY A 209 -4.38 -9.82 17.71
C GLY A 209 -3.64 -9.58 16.39
N ALA A 210 -2.41 -9.05 16.46
CA ALA A 210 -1.57 -8.84 15.28
C ALA A 210 -1.22 -10.15 14.56
N ILE A 211 -0.84 -11.20 15.30
CA ILE A 211 -0.55 -12.52 14.73
C ILE A 211 -1.82 -13.15 14.13
N LEU A 212 -2.95 -13.13 14.86
CA LEU A 212 -4.21 -13.70 14.36
C LEU A 212 -4.69 -13.00 13.09
N SER A 213 -4.62 -11.67 13.04
CA SER A 213 -5.00 -10.91 11.85
C SER A 213 -4.06 -11.18 10.68
N ALA A 214 -2.75 -11.21 10.93
CA ALA A 214 -1.74 -11.45 9.91
C ALA A 214 -1.84 -12.86 9.32
N VAL A 215 -1.93 -13.89 10.17
CA VAL A 215 -2.04 -15.28 9.73
C VAL A 215 -3.39 -15.54 9.05
N GLY A 216 -4.48 -14.99 9.59
CA GLY A 216 -5.80 -15.08 8.95
C GLY A 216 -5.82 -14.44 7.55
N MET A 217 -5.27 -13.25 7.43
CA MET A 217 -5.15 -12.54 6.15
C MET A 217 -4.22 -13.29 5.18
N PHE A 218 -3.10 -13.85 5.69
CA PHE A 218 -2.20 -14.69 4.89
C PHE A 218 -2.97 -15.82 4.22
N PHE A 219 -3.74 -16.61 4.98
CA PHE A 219 -4.48 -17.74 4.40
C PHE A 219 -5.58 -17.31 3.43
N VAL A 220 -6.26 -16.19 3.67
CA VAL A 220 -7.26 -15.65 2.73
C VAL A 220 -6.59 -15.25 1.41
N VAL A 221 -5.55 -14.42 1.47
CA VAL A 221 -4.89 -13.91 0.26
C VAL A 221 -4.18 -15.04 -0.48
N PHE A 222 -3.44 -15.91 0.25
CA PHE A 222 -2.77 -17.06 -0.35
C PHE A 222 -3.77 -18.04 -1.00
N GLY A 223 -4.92 -18.28 -0.35
CA GLY A 223 -5.98 -19.10 -0.92
C GLY A 223 -6.52 -18.53 -2.23
N ILE A 224 -6.77 -17.21 -2.30
CA ILE A 224 -7.22 -16.55 -3.55
C ILE A 224 -6.19 -16.71 -4.65
N LEU A 225 -4.90 -16.53 -4.33
CA LEU A 225 -3.80 -16.65 -5.30
C LEU A 225 -3.55 -18.08 -5.81
N GLN A 226 -4.08 -19.08 -5.12
CA GLN A 226 -4.00 -20.49 -5.54
C GLN A 226 -5.25 -20.98 -6.28
N ALA A 227 -6.22 -20.08 -6.55
CA ALA A 227 -7.51 -20.46 -7.12
C ALA A 227 -7.40 -21.17 -8.48
N ASP A 228 -6.45 -20.73 -9.32
CA ASP A 228 -6.23 -21.30 -10.65
C ASP A 228 -5.35 -22.58 -10.64
N VAL A 229 -4.70 -22.87 -9.52
CA VAL A 229 -3.74 -23.99 -9.42
C VAL A 229 -4.35 -25.21 -8.74
N ASN A 230 -5.02 -24.98 -7.60
CA ASN A 230 -5.59 -26.07 -6.79
C ASN A 230 -6.80 -25.62 -6.00
N LEU A 231 -7.99 -25.94 -6.49
CA LEU A 231 -9.27 -25.56 -5.89
C LEU A 231 -9.45 -26.10 -4.46
N ALA A 232 -8.97 -27.32 -4.17
CA ALA A 232 -9.06 -27.90 -2.84
C ALA A 232 -8.18 -27.16 -1.83
N LEU A 233 -6.94 -26.81 -2.23
CA LEU A 233 -6.04 -25.98 -1.41
C LEU A 233 -6.61 -24.59 -1.20
N THR A 234 -7.17 -23.97 -2.24
CA THR A 234 -7.88 -22.70 -2.18
C THR A 234 -8.99 -22.74 -1.14
N ALA A 235 -9.90 -23.72 -1.24
CA ALA A 235 -11.02 -23.86 -0.31
C ALA A 235 -10.54 -24.07 1.14
N ALA A 236 -9.52 -24.92 1.34
CA ALA A 236 -8.93 -25.17 2.67
C ALA A 236 -8.29 -23.90 3.25
N CYS A 237 -7.50 -23.17 2.46
CA CYS A 237 -6.88 -21.92 2.89
C CYS A 237 -7.93 -20.84 3.19
N LEU A 238 -8.94 -20.65 2.34
CA LEU A 238 -10.02 -19.70 2.58
C LEU A 238 -10.80 -20.04 3.83
N ALA A 239 -11.16 -21.32 4.02
CA ALA A 239 -11.87 -21.77 5.24
C ALA A 239 -11.05 -21.48 6.50
N LEU A 240 -9.77 -21.84 6.49
CA LEU A 240 -8.85 -21.60 7.61
C LEU A 240 -8.69 -20.09 7.86
N GLY A 241 -8.49 -19.30 6.80
CA GLY A 241 -8.36 -17.84 6.89
C GLY A 241 -9.61 -17.18 7.49
N VAL A 242 -10.81 -17.59 7.04
CA VAL A 242 -12.08 -17.11 7.59
C VAL A 242 -12.24 -17.49 9.06
N VAL A 243 -11.90 -18.73 9.44
CA VAL A 243 -11.95 -19.19 10.85
C VAL A 243 -10.99 -18.38 11.71
N LEU A 244 -9.76 -18.13 11.25
CA LEU A 244 -8.78 -17.33 11.99
C LEU A 244 -9.19 -15.86 12.12
N LEU A 245 -9.77 -15.25 11.07
CA LEU A 245 -10.30 -13.88 11.13
C LEU A 245 -11.54 -13.78 12.00
N ALA A 246 -12.40 -14.79 12.00
CA ALA A 246 -13.53 -14.86 12.95
C ALA A 246 -13.01 -14.99 14.38
N GLY A 247 -12.03 -15.85 14.63
CA GLY A 247 -11.33 -15.97 15.91
C GLY A 247 -10.67 -14.65 16.33
N PHE A 248 -10.01 -13.96 15.43
CA PHE A 248 -9.47 -12.60 15.64
C PHE A 248 -10.57 -11.64 16.07
N PHE A 249 -11.70 -11.62 15.37
CA PHE A 249 -12.83 -10.74 15.70
C PHE A 249 -13.42 -11.04 17.09
N LEU A 250 -13.59 -12.30 17.43
CA LEU A 250 -14.05 -12.71 18.75
C LEU A 250 -13.05 -12.35 19.86
N TYR A 251 -11.76 -12.53 19.57
CA TYR A 251 -10.66 -12.18 20.49
C TYR A 251 -10.62 -10.68 20.78
N ILE A 252 -10.63 -9.81 19.74
CA ILE A 252 -10.62 -8.35 19.96
C ILE A 252 -11.87 -7.88 20.71
N ARG A 253 -13.03 -8.47 20.44
CA ARG A 253 -14.28 -8.17 21.15
C ARG A 253 -14.21 -8.57 22.63
N ALA A 254 -13.64 -9.73 22.93
CA ALA A 254 -13.44 -10.17 24.31
C ALA A 254 -12.46 -9.26 25.06
N ARG A 255 -11.39 -8.84 24.39
CA ARG A 255 -10.37 -7.93 24.91
C ARG A 255 -10.94 -6.54 25.21
N GLU A 256 -11.76 -5.99 24.30
CA GLU A 256 -12.46 -4.71 24.54
C GLU A 256 -13.44 -4.79 25.73
N ARG A 257 -14.14 -5.93 25.91
CA ARG A 257 -15.02 -6.14 27.07
C ARG A 257 -14.27 -6.15 28.39
N GLN A 258 -12.99 -6.54 28.38
CA GLN A 258 -12.10 -6.51 29.54
C GLN A 258 -11.45 -5.12 29.77
N GLY A 259 -11.83 -4.10 28.98
CA GLY A 259 -11.23 -2.78 29.07
C GLY A 259 -9.78 -2.71 28.56
N LYS A 260 -9.29 -3.75 27.87
CA LYS A 260 -7.93 -3.79 27.30
C LYS A 260 -7.92 -3.20 25.89
N GLU A 261 -6.84 -2.54 25.54
CA GLU A 261 -6.65 -2.10 24.15
C GLU A 261 -6.56 -3.30 23.20
N ALA A 262 -7.35 -3.28 22.14
CA ALA A 262 -7.34 -4.26 21.06
C ALA A 262 -6.67 -3.68 19.81
N LEU A 263 -6.19 -4.57 18.93
CA LEU A 263 -5.56 -4.18 17.68
C LEU A 263 -6.50 -3.33 16.81
N LEU A 264 -7.78 -3.68 16.77
CA LEU A 264 -8.83 -2.97 16.03
C LEU A 264 -10.05 -2.82 16.96
N SER A 265 -10.68 -1.64 16.93
CA SER A 265 -11.89 -1.42 17.73
C SER A 265 -13.12 -1.99 17.02
N THR A 266 -13.87 -2.86 17.74
CA THR A 266 -15.14 -3.40 17.22
C THR A 266 -16.23 -2.34 17.12
N ARG A 267 -16.08 -1.19 17.79
CA ARG A 267 -17.01 -0.04 17.69
C ARG A 267 -17.07 0.53 16.27
N LEU A 268 -16.00 0.39 15.48
CA LEU A 268 -15.95 0.80 14.08
C LEU A 268 -17.10 0.18 13.28
N PHE A 269 -17.37 -1.12 13.49
CA PHE A 269 -18.40 -1.87 12.78
C PHE A 269 -19.82 -1.64 13.31
N ARG A 270 -19.97 -0.91 14.41
CA ARG A 270 -21.30 -0.52 14.95
C ARG A 270 -21.81 0.77 14.31
N ASN A 271 -20.95 1.55 13.68
CA ASN A 271 -21.34 2.79 13.03
C ASN A 271 -21.78 2.51 11.57
N ARG A 272 -23.06 2.81 11.28
CA ARG A 272 -23.64 2.63 9.94
C ARG A 272 -22.89 3.40 8.85
N VAL A 273 -22.46 4.62 9.14
CA VAL A 273 -21.74 5.46 8.18
C VAL A 273 -20.37 4.85 7.84
N SER A 274 -19.65 4.36 8.87
CA SER A 274 -18.37 3.67 8.66
C SER A 274 -18.54 2.39 7.82
N ASN A 275 -19.57 1.59 8.11
CA ASN A 275 -19.84 0.38 7.36
C ASN A 275 -20.20 0.66 5.90
N LEU A 276 -21.06 1.67 5.65
CA LEU A 276 -21.38 2.10 4.29
C LEU A 276 -20.11 2.59 3.55
N GLY A 277 -19.26 3.37 4.23
CA GLY A 277 -17.98 3.80 3.66
C GLY A 277 -17.08 2.62 3.29
N LEU A 278 -16.96 1.61 4.15
CA LEU A 278 -16.18 0.40 3.86
C LEU A 278 -16.75 -0.38 2.67
N VAL A 279 -18.08 -0.56 2.61
CA VAL A 279 -18.74 -1.23 1.49
C VAL A 279 -18.53 -0.46 0.19
N THR A 280 -18.74 0.86 0.20
CA THR A 280 -18.55 1.73 -0.97
C THR A 280 -17.12 1.67 -1.48
N GLN A 281 -16.13 1.72 -0.57
CA GLN A 281 -14.72 1.63 -0.93
C GLN A 281 -14.37 0.27 -1.57
N ASN A 282 -14.89 -0.84 -1.02
CA ASN A 282 -14.68 -2.16 -1.61
C ASN A 282 -15.33 -2.27 -2.99
N MET A 283 -16.57 -1.78 -3.14
CA MET A 283 -17.26 -1.77 -4.45
C MET A 283 -16.51 -0.90 -5.47
N GLN A 284 -15.99 0.26 -5.06
CA GLN A 284 -15.19 1.13 -5.92
C GLN A 284 -13.96 0.39 -6.48
N TRP A 285 -13.20 -0.29 -5.62
CA TRP A 285 -12.01 -1.04 -6.05
C TRP A 285 -12.38 -2.24 -6.94
N LEU A 286 -13.44 -2.95 -6.61
CA LEU A 286 -13.93 -4.08 -7.40
C LEU A 286 -14.35 -3.63 -8.81
N VAL A 287 -15.13 -2.55 -8.90
CA VAL A 287 -15.56 -1.98 -10.19
C VAL A 287 -14.36 -1.46 -10.97
N LEU A 288 -13.45 -0.71 -10.32
CA LEU A 288 -12.27 -0.15 -10.98
C LEU A 288 -11.38 -1.24 -11.57
N MET A 289 -11.00 -2.24 -10.75
CA MET A 289 -10.12 -3.33 -11.18
C MET A 289 -10.82 -4.25 -12.20
N GLY A 290 -12.08 -4.59 -11.94
CA GLY A 290 -12.86 -5.41 -12.86
C GLY A 290 -13.05 -4.75 -14.23
N THR A 291 -13.39 -3.47 -14.25
CA THR A 291 -13.54 -2.73 -15.53
C THR A 291 -12.20 -2.63 -16.26
N SER A 292 -11.12 -2.28 -15.55
CA SER A 292 -9.78 -2.21 -16.15
C SER A 292 -9.36 -3.54 -16.77
N PHE A 293 -9.62 -4.66 -16.07
CA PHE A 293 -9.33 -5.99 -16.57
C PHE A 293 -10.13 -6.31 -17.84
N VAL A 294 -11.46 -6.12 -17.81
CA VAL A 294 -12.34 -6.41 -18.95
C VAL A 294 -11.97 -5.57 -20.17
N VAL A 295 -11.71 -4.26 -19.96
CA VAL A 295 -11.30 -3.35 -21.05
C VAL A 295 -9.95 -3.79 -21.63
N ALA A 296 -8.97 -4.12 -20.78
CA ALA A 296 -7.66 -4.56 -21.25
C ALA A 296 -7.75 -5.85 -22.06
N VAL A 297 -8.48 -6.86 -21.56
CA VAL A 297 -8.69 -8.11 -22.27
C VAL A 297 -9.43 -7.87 -23.62
N PHE A 298 -10.48 -7.07 -23.63
CA PHE A 298 -11.19 -6.75 -24.85
C PHE A 298 -10.30 -6.06 -25.90
N LEU A 299 -9.52 -5.05 -25.49
CA LEU A 299 -8.64 -4.33 -26.42
C LEU A 299 -7.54 -5.23 -26.96
N GLN A 300 -6.96 -6.10 -26.16
CA GLN A 300 -5.90 -7.01 -26.60
C GLN A 300 -6.43 -8.18 -27.43
N THR A 301 -7.50 -8.85 -26.97
CA THR A 301 -7.97 -10.08 -27.64
C THR A 301 -8.91 -9.83 -28.81
N VAL A 302 -9.75 -8.80 -28.72
CA VAL A 302 -10.76 -8.53 -29.77
C VAL A 302 -10.29 -7.47 -30.76
N ARG A 303 -9.60 -6.42 -30.26
CA ARG A 303 -9.12 -5.30 -31.08
C ARG A 303 -7.67 -5.47 -31.53
N GLY A 304 -6.92 -6.43 -31.00
CA GLY A 304 -5.51 -6.69 -31.38
C GLY A 304 -4.54 -5.58 -30.96
N TYR A 305 -4.89 -4.78 -29.94
CA TYR A 305 -4.00 -3.74 -29.44
C TYR A 305 -2.81 -4.38 -28.71
N SER A 306 -1.63 -3.75 -28.86
CA SER A 306 -0.47 -4.12 -28.06
C SER A 306 -0.69 -3.78 -26.57
N ALA A 307 0.08 -4.38 -25.68
CA ALA A 307 0.02 -4.08 -24.24
C ALA A 307 0.22 -2.57 -23.97
N ILE A 308 1.16 -1.93 -24.70
CA ILE A 308 1.42 -0.48 -24.59
C ILE A 308 0.23 0.34 -25.13
N GLY A 309 -0.43 -0.12 -26.20
CA GLY A 309 -1.59 0.58 -26.77
C GLY A 309 -2.85 0.42 -25.94
N THR A 310 -2.86 -0.48 -24.97
CA THR A 310 -3.99 -0.76 -24.06
C THR A 310 -3.92 0.04 -22.76
N GLY A 311 -2.73 0.35 -22.25
CA GLY A 311 -2.47 1.15 -21.04
C GLY A 311 -2.43 2.62 -21.30
#